data_3cb62c6987fafdb7972b09d365bbeb3d
#
_entry.id   3cb62c6987fafdb7972b09d365bbeb3d
#
_cell.length_a   1.000
_cell.length_b   1.000
_cell.length_c   1.000
_cell.angle_alpha   90.00
_cell.angle_beta   90.00
_cell.angle_gamma   90.00
#
_symmetry.space_group_name_H-M   'P 1'
#
loop_
_entity.id
_entity.type
_entity.pdbx_description
1 polymer ?
#
loop_
_entity_poly.entity_id
_entity_poly.type
_entity_poly.pdbx_seq_one_letter_code
_entity_poly.pdbx_strand_id
1 'polypeptide(L)'
;MIFFNYLCVEHIHGNFDKQDSGSISNFVSNFCRMNTTIIDDFDYTLPDERIARYPVTSRHDSKLLVYRHGSISSDRYFNLPNHLLSDSLLIINNSKVIEARLHFRKNTGGLVEIFCLEHGENYPDVTSAMQEKGSVEWLCQIGGVKKWKSGAVEIQFESKGEQHTIFAEQLERLDSGFKILFKWTDPNLCFAEILHLVGKIPLPPYLNRETEESDKSNYQTVYAKEDGSVAAPTAGLHLTEELFERLSKKNIQRATLTLHVGAGTFKPVKTKTAEEHDMHAEFIEVRRELLNTLLEQPRQTRIAVGTTSLRTLETIYWLGVKLLEDPSIRLKNLKLTQWEAYILPQDHSFSAALNALMQQFEKEKCDQMLTKTSIMIKPGYHIRSVDAILTNFHQPRSTLLLLIHAFVGDDWKKIYNYALTNNYRFLSYGDGSLLWLNRHR
;
A
#
# COMPACT_ATOMS: atom_id res chain seq x y z
N MET A 1 -2.93 -5.35 32.50
CA MET A 1 -4.33 -5.65 32.16
C MET A 1 -5.24 -4.43 32.24
N ILE A 2 -5.12 -3.52 33.20
CA ILE A 2 -5.96 -2.32 33.33
C ILE A 2 -5.58 -1.22 32.35
N PHE A 3 -4.32 -1.07 31.99
CA PHE A 3 -3.82 -0.06 31.01
C PHE A 3 -4.21 -0.37 29.56
N PHE A 4 -4.34 -1.65 29.20
CA PHE A 4 -4.74 -2.10 27.86
C PHE A 4 -6.20 -1.78 27.53
N ASN A 5 -7.09 -1.85 28.54
CA ASN A 5 -8.50 -1.47 28.39
C ASN A 5 -8.70 0.05 28.11
N TYR A 6 -7.78 0.90 28.59
CA TYR A 6 -7.89 2.36 28.43
C TYR A 6 -7.53 2.81 27.01
N LEU A 7 -6.48 2.25 26.43
CA LEU A 7 -6.03 2.61 25.05
C LEU A 7 -7.01 2.16 23.96
N CYS A 8 -7.65 0.98 24.10
CA CYS A 8 -8.72 0.55 23.20
C CYS A 8 -9.94 1.45 23.27
N VAL A 9 -10.28 1.94 24.47
CA VAL A 9 -11.47 2.79 24.71
C VAL A 9 -11.26 4.21 24.16
N GLU A 10 -10.07 4.80 24.29
CA GLU A 10 -9.80 6.16 23.78
C GLU A 10 -9.81 6.26 22.25
N HIS A 11 -9.36 5.21 21.53
CA HIS A 11 -9.43 5.19 20.07
C HIS A 11 -10.86 4.99 19.51
N ILE A 12 -11.76 4.44 20.30
CA ILE A 12 -13.18 4.22 19.95
C ILE A 12 -14.04 5.43 20.32
N HIS A 13 -13.71 6.17 21.40
CA HIS A 13 -14.54 7.26 21.94
C HIS A 13 -14.57 8.55 21.09
N GLY A 14 -13.85 8.64 20.00
CA GLY A 14 -13.89 9.85 19.15
C GLY A 14 -15.23 10.17 18.49
N ASN A 15 -16.22 9.26 18.47
CA ASN A 15 -17.47 9.45 17.71
C ASN A 15 -18.73 8.75 18.25
N PHE A 16 -18.83 8.39 19.54
CA PHE A 16 -20.06 7.81 20.09
C PHE A 16 -20.59 8.59 21.29
N ASP A 17 -21.89 8.89 21.26
CA ASP A 17 -22.61 9.55 22.37
C ASP A 17 -22.68 8.65 23.63
N LYS A 18 -22.61 9.27 24.79
CA LYS A 18 -22.44 8.67 26.12
C LYS A 18 -23.61 7.81 26.67
N GLN A 19 -24.51 7.29 25.85
CA GLN A 19 -25.70 6.58 26.38
C GLN A 19 -25.62 5.04 26.45
N ASP A 20 -24.53 4.39 25.93
CA ASP A 20 -24.48 2.91 25.88
C ASP A 20 -23.20 2.31 26.47
N SER A 21 -22.79 2.72 27.66
CA SER A 21 -21.55 2.26 28.29
C SER A 21 -21.51 0.74 28.64
N GLY A 22 -22.66 0.09 28.78
CA GLY A 22 -22.76 -1.35 29.09
C GLY A 22 -22.57 -2.26 27.88
N SER A 23 -23.07 -1.87 26.71
CA SER A 23 -22.93 -2.65 25.49
C SER A 23 -21.51 -2.55 24.92
N ILE A 24 -20.88 -1.37 25.02
CA ILE A 24 -19.50 -1.11 24.60
C ILE A 24 -18.50 -1.90 25.44
N SER A 25 -18.68 -1.99 26.76
CA SER A 25 -17.79 -2.75 27.64
C SER A 25 -17.83 -4.25 27.35
N ASN A 26 -19.01 -4.83 27.11
CA ASN A 26 -19.17 -6.23 26.73
C ASN A 26 -18.63 -6.49 25.30
N PHE A 27 -18.76 -5.53 24.41
CA PHE A 27 -18.26 -5.60 23.05
C PHE A 27 -16.72 -5.52 23.03
N VAL A 28 -16.10 -4.58 23.74
CA VAL A 28 -14.63 -4.48 23.90
C VAL A 28 -14.06 -5.74 24.57
N SER A 29 -14.75 -6.32 25.54
CA SER A 29 -14.30 -7.58 26.17
C SER A 29 -14.42 -8.78 25.23
N ASN A 30 -15.42 -8.80 24.35
CA ASN A 30 -15.56 -9.84 23.32
C ASN A 30 -14.56 -9.64 22.17
N PHE A 31 -14.26 -8.41 21.79
CA PHE A 31 -13.21 -8.09 20.80
C PHE A 31 -11.81 -8.48 21.34
N CYS A 32 -11.53 -8.22 22.62
CA CYS A 32 -10.29 -8.69 23.27
C CYS A 32 -10.21 -10.22 23.44
N ARG A 33 -11.36 -10.92 23.41
CA ARG A 33 -11.42 -12.40 23.37
C ARG A 33 -11.29 -13.00 21.98
N MET A 34 -11.38 -12.20 20.91
CA MET A 34 -11.03 -12.65 19.57
C MET A 34 -9.52 -12.94 19.58
N ASN A 35 -9.17 -14.18 19.33
CA ASN A 35 -7.82 -14.76 19.39
C ASN A 35 -6.73 -13.73 19.06
N THR A 36 -5.96 -13.36 20.09
CA THR A 36 -4.78 -12.48 19.94
C THR A 36 -3.85 -13.09 18.91
N THR A 37 -3.48 -12.31 17.88
CA THR A 37 -2.60 -12.79 16.82
C THR A 37 -1.15 -12.54 17.21
N ILE A 38 -0.44 -13.61 17.58
CA ILE A 38 0.98 -13.55 17.95
C ILE A 38 1.82 -13.44 16.69
N ILE A 39 2.66 -12.40 16.59
CA ILE A 39 3.50 -12.15 15.42
C ILE A 39 4.53 -13.25 15.19
N ASP A 40 5.06 -13.83 16.25
CA ASP A 40 6.07 -14.92 16.17
C ASP A 40 5.50 -16.22 15.55
N ASP A 41 4.18 -16.43 15.55
CA ASP A 41 3.55 -17.58 14.87
C ASP A 41 3.66 -17.46 13.33
N PHE A 42 4.02 -16.27 12.84
CA PHE A 42 4.23 -15.92 11.43
C PHE A 42 5.70 -15.73 11.11
N ASP A 43 6.56 -16.43 11.82
CA ASP A 43 7.99 -16.45 11.56
C ASP A 43 8.36 -17.64 10.67
N TYR A 44 9.40 -17.45 9.86
CA TYR A 44 10.06 -18.49 9.08
C TYR A 44 11.48 -18.04 8.72
N THR A 45 12.38 -18.99 8.47
CA THR A 45 13.75 -18.67 8.07
C THR A 45 13.79 -18.26 6.61
N LEU A 46 14.10 -16.99 6.33
CA LEU A 46 14.37 -16.48 4.99
C LEU A 46 15.88 -16.30 4.79
N PRO A 47 16.54 -17.17 4.01
CA PRO A 47 17.96 -17.02 3.70
C PRO A 47 18.21 -15.78 2.84
N ASP A 48 19.29 -15.03 3.12
CA ASP A 48 19.61 -13.79 2.39
C ASP A 48 19.80 -13.99 0.87
N GLU A 49 20.31 -15.15 0.48
CA GLU A 49 20.47 -15.54 -0.94
C GLU A 49 19.13 -15.74 -1.67
N ARG A 50 18.02 -15.87 -0.95
CA ARG A 50 16.67 -15.93 -1.53
C ARG A 50 16.09 -14.54 -1.80
N ILE A 51 16.64 -13.49 -1.25
CA ILE A 51 16.19 -12.11 -1.48
C ILE A 51 16.68 -11.65 -2.84
N ALA A 52 15.75 -11.42 -3.76
CA ALA A 52 16.08 -10.94 -5.10
C ALA A 52 16.45 -9.45 -5.05
N ARG A 53 17.72 -9.13 -5.24
CA ARG A 53 18.23 -7.75 -5.27
C ARG A 53 18.00 -7.05 -6.60
N TYR A 54 17.80 -7.83 -7.67
CA TYR A 54 17.52 -7.37 -9.04
C TYR A 54 16.40 -8.18 -9.69
N PRO A 55 15.65 -7.60 -10.64
CA PRO A 55 14.67 -8.34 -11.40
C PRO A 55 15.37 -9.37 -12.32
N VAL A 56 14.62 -10.33 -12.83
CA VAL A 56 15.05 -11.15 -13.98
C VAL A 56 15.06 -10.29 -15.24
N THR A 57 15.82 -10.69 -16.25
CA THR A 57 15.96 -9.95 -17.52
C THR A 57 14.60 -9.69 -18.18
N SER A 58 13.78 -10.73 -18.33
CA SER A 58 12.37 -10.57 -18.75
C SER A 58 11.46 -10.75 -17.55
N ARG A 59 10.75 -9.70 -17.15
CA ARG A 59 9.96 -9.68 -15.90
C ARG A 59 8.94 -10.80 -15.81
N HIS A 60 8.32 -11.20 -16.93
CA HIS A 60 7.34 -12.29 -16.98
C HIS A 60 7.95 -13.70 -16.96
N ASP A 61 9.30 -13.82 -16.98
CA ASP A 61 9.99 -15.08 -16.76
C ASP A 61 10.14 -15.48 -15.29
N SER A 62 9.78 -14.59 -14.37
CA SER A 62 9.71 -14.91 -12.94
C SER A 62 8.82 -16.13 -12.71
N LYS A 63 9.15 -16.93 -11.70
CA LYS A 63 8.33 -18.09 -11.32
C LYS A 63 7.01 -17.62 -10.72
N LEU A 64 5.97 -18.38 -11.00
CA LEU A 64 4.62 -18.23 -10.46
C LEU A 64 4.24 -19.49 -9.71
N LEU A 65 4.10 -19.40 -8.39
CA LEU A 65 3.47 -20.45 -7.59
C LEU A 65 1.95 -20.28 -7.70
N VAL A 66 1.24 -21.34 -8.04
CA VAL A 66 -0.23 -21.33 -8.08
C VAL A 66 -0.76 -22.22 -6.96
N TYR A 67 -1.48 -21.61 -6.04
CA TYR A 67 -2.18 -22.32 -4.97
C TYR A 67 -3.69 -22.28 -5.21
N ARG A 68 -4.32 -23.45 -5.24
CA ARG A 68 -5.77 -23.57 -5.39
C ARG A 68 -6.29 -24.81 -4.66
N HIS A 69 -7.22 -24.61 -3.71
CA HIS A 69 -7.89 -25.69 -2.96
C HIS A 69 -6.91 -26.72 -2.37
N GLY A 70 -5.85 -26.27 -1.70
CA GLY A 70 -4.86 -27.15 -1.06
C GLY A 70 -3.76 -27.68 -2.00
N SER A 71 -3.91 -27.51 -3.31
CA SER A 71 -2.93 -27.95 -4.31
C SER A 71 -1.96 -26.82 -4.67
N ILE A 72 -0.67 -27.15 -4.79
CA ILE A 72 0.39 -26.23 -5.21
C ILE A 72 0.96 -26.72 -6.54
N SER A 73 1.08 -25.81 -7.51
CA SER A 73 1.80 -26.02 -8.75
C SER A 73 2.75 -24.86 -9.04
N SER A 74 3.71 -25.06 -9.93
CA SER A 74 4.72 -24.08 -10.30
C SER A 74 4.69 -23.83 -11.81
N ASP A 75 4.76 -22.56 -12.18
CA ASP A 75 4.79 -22.10 -13.56
C ASP A 75 5.63 -20.81 -13.67
N ARG A 76 5.49 -20.05 -14.73
CA ARG A 76 6.03 -18.70 -14.93
C ARG A 76 4.90 -17.70 -15.13
N TYR A 77 5.15 -16.42 -14.81
CA TYR A 77 4.18 -15.35 -15.05
C TYR A 77 3.74 -15.26 -16.51
N PHE A 78 4.61 -15.60 -17.47
CA PHE A 78 4.27 -15.69 -18.89
C PHE A 78 3.03 -16.57 -19.15
N ASN A 79 2.82 -17.60 -18.35
CA ASN A 79 1.69 -18.52 -18.42
C ASN A 79 0.52 -18.15 -17.52
N LEU A 80 0.56 -17.00 -16.82
CA LEU A 80 -0.52 -16.51 -15.94
C LEU A 80 -1.91 -16.63 -16.61
N PRO A 81 -2.12 -16.28 -17.90
CA PRO A 81 -3.43 -16.43 -18.53
C PRO A 81 -4.01 -17.84 -18.46
N ASN A 82 -3.19 -18.90 -18.36
CA ASN A 82 -3.64 -20.28 -18.28
C ASN A 82 -4.21 -20.66 -16.90
N HIS A 83 -3.87 -19.90 -15.87
CA HIS A 83 -4.29 -20.11 -14.49
C HIS A 83 -5.50 -19.26 -14.09
N LEU A 84 -5.96 -18.37 -14.98
CA LEU A 84 -7.12 -17.50 -14.77
C LEU A 84 -8.32 -18.02 -15.56
N LEU A 85 -9.51 -17.77 -15.00
CA LEU A 85 -10.76 -18.04 -15.70
C LEU A 85 -10.97 -16.98 -16.79
N SER A 86 -11.61 -17.38 -17.90
CA SER A 86 -12.07 -16.41 -18.89
C SER A 86 -13.02 -15.40 -18.22
N ASP A 87 -13.04 -14.17 -18.73
CA ASP A 87 -13.84 -13.07 -18.19
C ASP A 87 -13.44 -12.64 -16.76
N SER A 88 -12.24 -13.02 -16.28
CA SER A 88 -11.72 -12.51 -15.01
C SER A 88 -11.38 -11.02 -15.11
N LEU A 89 -11.42 -10.33 -13.98
CA LEU A 89 -11.00 -8.93 -13.82
C LEU A 89 -9.75 -8.87 -12.94
N LEU A 90 -8.64 -8.40 -13.51
CA LEU A 90 -7.44 -8.03 -12.75
C LEU A 90 -7.57 -6.60 -12.26
N ILE A 91 -7.44 -6.40 -10.95
CA ILE A 91 -7.46 -5.06 -10.33
C ILE A 91 -6.04 -4.70 -9.92
N ILE A 92 -5.49 -3.67 -10.56
CA ILE A 92 -4.10 -3.25 -10.47
C ILE A 92 -3.98 -1.87 -9.83
N ASN A 93 -2.91 -1.66 -9.05
CA ASN A 93 -2.59 -0.36 -8.46
C ASN A 93 -1.69 0.44 -9.43
N ASN A 94 -2.18 1.56 -9.96
CA ASN A 94 -1.49 2.40 -10.96
C ASN A 94 -0.64 3.51 -10.34
N SER A 95 -0.40 3.48 -9.02
CA SER A 95 0.46 4.48 -8.37
C SER A 95 1.89 4.39 -8.93
N LYS A 96 2.52 5.56 -9.10
CA LYS A 96 3.87 5.72 -9.63
C LYS A 96 4.82 6.15 -8.53
N VAL A 97 5.97 5.49 -8.47
CA VAL A 97 7.02 5.81 -7.50
C VAL A 97 7.71 7.09 -7.90
N ILE A 98 7.83 8.01 -6.95
CA ILE A 98 8.56 9.26 -7.11
C ILE A 98 9.99 9.13 -6.57
N GLU A 99 10.90 9.94 -7.04
CA GLU A 99 12.30 10.01 -6.60
C GLU A 99 12.41 10.71 -5.23
N ALA A 100 11.72 10.15 -4.23
CA ALA A 100 11.50 10.76 -2.92
C ALA A 100 12.73 10.80 -2.00
N ARG A 101 13.87 10.27 -2.41
CA ARG A 101 15.10 10.23 -1.60
C ARG A 101 16.11 11.25 -2.11
N LEU A 102 16.41 12.27 -1.29
CA LEU A 102 17.24 13.41 -1.62
C LEU A 102 18.53 13.42 -0.79
N HIS A 103 19.68 13.72 -1.40
CA HIS A 103 20.99 13.77 -0.75
C HIS A 103 21.51 15.19 -0.72
N PHE A 104 21.20 15.91 0.33
CA PHE A 104 21.65 17.29 0.56
C PHE A 104 23.06 17.35 1.11
N ARG A 105 23.73 18.50 0.88
CA ARG A 105 25.02 18.85 1.48
C ARG A 105 24.85 20.01 2.45
N LYS A 106 25.59 19.94 3.54
CA LYS A 106 25.82 21.09 4.44
C LYS A 106 26.90 21.99 3.89
N ASN A 107 26.91 23.24 4.29
CA ASN A 107 28.03 24.16 4.02
C ASN A 107 29.39 23.63 4.54
N THR A 108 29.37 22.71 5.52
CA THR A 108 30.57 22.03 6.05
C THR A 108 30.95 20.76 5.26
N GLY A 109 30.26 20.46 4.15
CA GLY A 109 30.48 19.28 3.28
C GLY A 109 29.80 17.98 3.71
N GLY A 110 29.18 17.94 4.89
CA GLY A 110 28.51 16.75 5.39
C GLY A 110 27.23 16.41 4.60
N LEU A 111 27.00 15.12 4.31
CA LEU A 111 25.79 14.64 3.64
C LEU A 111 24.62 14.48 4.63
N VAL A 112 23.43 14.86 4.17
CA VAL A 112 22.15 14.69 4.85
C VAL A 112 21.19 14.02 3.87
N GLU A 113 20.70 12.85 4.20
CA GLU A 113 19.63 12.19 3.44
C GLU A 113 18.26 12.67 3.95
N ILE A 114 17.41 13.13 3.06
CA ILE A 114 16.02 13.48 3.35
C ILE A 114 15.13 12.57 2.50
N PHE A 115 14.23 11.86 3.16
CA PHE A 115 13.27 10.98 2.54
C PHE A 115 11.86 11.54 2.67
N CYS A 116 11.30 12.00 1.57
CA CYS A 116 9.94 12.54 1.50
C CYS A 116 8.91 11.43 1.74
N LEU A 117 7.97 11.65 2.67
CA LEU A 117 6.95 10.67 3.05
C LEU A 117 5.55 11.08 2.58
N GLU A 118 5.07 12.24 3.06
CA GLU A 118 3.74 12.75 2.80
C GLU A 118 3.80 14.27 2.57
N HIS A 119 2.86 14.80 1.80
CA HIS A 119 2.73 16.25 1.61
C HIS A 119 2.33 16.94 2.91
N GLY A 120 2.63 18.24 3.03
CA GLY A 120 2.21 19.07 4.16
C GLY A 120 0.68 19.20 4.23
N GLU A 121 0.16 19.46 5.42
CA GLU A 121 -1.28 19.60 5.68
C GLU A 121 -1.94 20.77 4.94
N ASN A 122 -1.13 21.71 4.45
CA ASN A 122 -1.60 22.89 3.70
C ASN A 122 -2.08 22.55 2.28
N TYR A 123 -1.85 21.32 1.81
CA TYR A 123 -2.24 20.87 0.47
C TYR A 123 -3.37 19.86 0.56
N PRO A 124 -4.38 19.95 -0.35
CA PRO A 124 -5.53 19.05 -0.33
C PRO A 124 -5.15 17.59 -0.67
N ASP A 125 -4.11 17.42 -1.49
CA ASP A 125 -3.64 16.14 -1.98
C ASP A 125 -2.18 16.19 -2.44
N VAL A 126 -1.61 15.01 -2.73
CA VAL A 126 -0.23 14.87 -3.17
C VAL A 126 0.01 15.52 -4.55
N THR A 127 -0.96 15.47 -5.43
CA THR A 127 -0.84 16.04 -6.79
C THR A 127 -0.71 17.55 -6.72
N SER A 128 -1.56 18.21 -5.91
CA SER A 128 -1.48 19.66 -5.66
C SER A 128 -0.12 20.06 -5.09
N ALA A 129 0.36 19.33 -4.08
CA ALA A 129 1.68 19.60 -3.49
C ALA A 129 2.83 19.40 -4.49
N MET A 130 2.74 18.39 -5.37
CA MET A 130 3.73 18.12 -6.42
C MET A 130 3.78 19.22 -7.50
N GLN A 131 2.67 19.92 -7.72
CA GLN A 131 2.58 21.02 -8.71
C GLN A 131 3.02 22.37 -8.14
N GLU A 132 3.31 22.46 -6.83
CA GLU A 132 3.81 23.69 -6.21
C GLU A 132 5.12 24.15 -6.83
N LYS A 133 5.28 25.48 -6.96
CA LYS A 133 6.45 26.14 -7.55
C LYS A 133 7.16 27.02 -6.51
N GLY A 134 8.49 27.01 -6.57
CA GLY A 134 9.35 27.84 -5.73
C GLY A 134 9.51 27.30 -4.30
N SER A 135 8.46 26.78 -3.67
CA SER A 135 8.57 26.16 -2.34
C SER A 135 7.43 25.17 -2.04
N VAL A 136 7.71 24.21 -1.15
CA VAL A 136 6.73 23.23 -0.68
C VAL A 136 7.08 22.71 0.71
N GLU A 137 6.08 22.43 1.53
CA GLU A 137 6.26 21.75 2.81
C GLU A 137 5.99 20.25 2.66
N TRP A 138 6.83 19.44 3.28
CA TRP A 138 6.74 17.98 3.21
C TRP A 138 7.08 17.33 4.54
N LEU A 139 6.35 16.27 4.91
CA LEU A 139 6.73 15.39 6.02
C LEU A 139 7.83 14.45 5.54
N CYS A 140 8.95 14.41 6.23
CA CYS A 140 10.13 13.67 5.82
C CYS A 140 10.75 12.86 6.96
N GLN A 141 11.48 11.81 6.61
CA GLN A 141 12.49 11.21 7.48
C GLN A 141 13.88 11.76 7.14
N ILE A 142 14.75 11.86 8.16
CA ILE A 142 16.11 12.35 7.96
C ILE A 142 17.11 11.26 8.36
N GLY A 143 17.92 10.83 7.40
CA GLY A 143 19.04 9.94 7.64
C GLY A 143 20.17 10.69 8.35
N GLY A 144 20.59 10.17 9.53
CA GLY A 144 21.66 10.81 10.28
C GLY A 144 21.24 12.12 10.97
N VAL A 145 20.04 12.21 11.52
CA VAL A 145 19.46 13.39 12.23
C VAL A 145 20.47 14.11 13.15
N LYS A 146 21.30 13.35 13.87
CA LYS A 146 22.33 13.93 14.76
C LYS A 146 23.35 14.83 14.02
N LYS A 147 23.46 14.67 12.71
CA LYS A 147 24.38 15.43 11.86
C LYS A 147 23.78 16.76 11.37
N TRP A 148 22.47 16.94 11.43
CA TRP A 148 21.79 18.17 10.97
C TRP A 148 20.94 18.77 12.09
N LYS A 149 21.54 19.70 12.84
CA LYS A 149 20.90 20.34 14.00
C LYS A 149 20.15 21.63 13.66
N SER A 150 20.67 22.40 12.69
CA SER A 150 20.12 23.69 12.27
C SER A 150 20.73 24.16 10.96
N GLY A 151 20.12 25.19 10.37
CA GLY A 151 20.53 25.81 9.12
C GLY A 151 19.98 25.05 7.88
N ALA A 152 20.01 25.72 6.74
CA ALA A 152 19.62 25.11 5.47
C ALA A 152 20.69 24.14 4.97
N VAL A 153 20.26 23.11 4.26
CA VAL A 153 21.13 22.24 3.46
C VAL A 153 20.73 22.38 1.99
N GLU A 154 21.65 22.08 1.06
CA GLU A 154 21.44 22.38 -0.35
C GLU A 154 21.81 21.22 -1.28
N ILE A 155 21.19 21.20 -2.47
CA ILE A 155 21.63 20.43 -3.64
C ILE A 155 21.72 21.42 -4.81
N GLN A 156 22.85 21.40 -5.51
CA GLN A 156 23.01 22.13 -6.78
C GLN A 156 22.61 21.20 -7.93
N PHE A 157 21.90 21.75 -8.91
CA PHE A 157 21.45 21.01 -10.09
C PHE A 157 21.45 21.91 -11.32
N GLU A 158 21.47 21.30 -12.49
CA GLU A 158 21.39 22.00 -13.77
C GLU A 158 20.00 21.81 -14.41
N SER A 159 19.41 22.88 -14.86
CA SER A 159 18.18 22.89 -15.64
C SER A 159 18.31 23.83 -16.84
N LYS A 160 18.08 23.32 -18.04
CA LYS A 160 18.15 24.08 -19.31
C LYS A 160 19.47 24.84 -19.52
N GLY A 161 20.58 24.28 -19.04
CA GLY A 161 21.93 24.88 -19.14
C GLY A 161 22.25 25.93 -18.08
N GLU A 162 21.37 26.17 -17.10
CA GLU A 162 21.58 27.08 -15.98
C GLU A 162 21.73 26.32 -14.66
N GLN A 163 22.58 26.85 -13.76
CA GLN A 163 22.79 26.29 -12.45
C GLN A 163 21.74 26.81 -11.46
N HIS A 164 21.10 25.89 -10.78
CA HIS A 164 20.08 26.14 -9.78
C HIS A 164 20.39 25.43 -8.46
N THR A 165 19.69 25.83 -7.40
CA THR A 165 19.86 25.24 -6.07
C THR A 165 18.50 24.96 -5.45
N ILE A 166 18.34 23.77 -4.85
CA ILE A 166 17.28 23.48 -3.91
C ILE A 166 17.82 23.48 -2.49
N PHE A 167 17.10 24.15 -1.59
CA PHE A 167 17.37 24.26 -0.16
C PHE A 167 16.33 23.44 0.62
N ALA A 168 16.74 22.87 1.75
CA ALA A 168 15.83 22.26 2.71
C ALA A 168 16.08 22.83 4.10
N GLU A 169 15.01 23.19 4.81
CA GLU A 169 14.99 23.69 6.18
C GLU A 169 14.08 22.85 7.06
N GLN A 170 14.52 22.51 8.28
CA GLN A 170 13.67 21.89 9.28
C GLN A 170 12.74 22.95 9.89
N LEU A 171 11.42 22.78 9.76
CA LEU A 171 10.43 23.63 10.41
C LEU A 171 10.07 23.10 11.79
N GLU A 172 9.78 21.79 11.88
CA GLU A 172 9.26 21.19 13.09
C GLU A 172 9.64 19.69 13.15
N ARG A 173 9.81 19.18 14.37
CA ARG A 173 9.95 17.76 14.64
C ARG A 173 8.64 17.20 15.15
N LEU A 174 8.12 16.17 14.47
CA LEU A 174 6.91 15.44 14.80
C LEU A 174 7.25 14.01 15.26
N ASP A 175 6.31 13.30 15.86
CA ASP A 175 6.47 11.88 16.22
C ASP A 175 6.67 10.99 14.99
N SER A 176 6.03 11.33 13.86
CA SER A 176 6.12 10.62 12.58
C SER A 176 7.34 10.96 11.75
N GLY A 177 8.05 12.08 12.04
CA GLY A 177 9.17 12.56 11.22
C GLY A 177 9.51 14.03 11.43
N PHE A 178 9.85 14.70 10.35
CA PHE A 178 10.21 16.12 10.35
C PHE A 178 9.41 16.86 9.28
N LYS A 179 8.85 17.98 9.63
CA LYS A 179 8.27 18.92 8.67
C LYS A 179 9.41 19.73 8.05
N ILE A 180 9.61 19.56 6.75
CA ILE A 180 10.68 20.18 5.96
C ILE A 180 10.07 21.17 4.98
N LEU A 181 10.67 22.36 4.89
CA LEU A 181 10.39 23.33 3.84
C LEU A 181 11.48 23.20 2.78
N PHE A 182 11.07 22.83 1.57
CA PHE A 182 11.92 22.89 0.38
C PHE A 182 11.70 24.21 -0.35
N LYS A 183 12.81 24.84 -0.83
CA LYS A 183 12.79 26.04 -1.66
C LYS A 183 13.79 25.87 -2.79
N TRP A 184 13.50 26.34 -3.99
CA TRP A 184 14.42 26.26 -5.13
C TRP A 184 14.42 27.52 -5.95
N THR A 185 15.51 27.71 -6.71
CA THR A 185 15.79 28.97 -7.41
C THR A 185 15.19 29.04 -8.81
N ASP A 186 14.83 27.91 -9.45
CA ASP A 186 14.14 27.95 -10.75
C ASP A 186 12.62 28.10 -10.53
N PRO A 187 12.01 29.26 -10.84
CA PRO A 187 10.60 29.51 -10.58
C PRO A 187 9.67 28.77 -11.56
N ASN A 188 10.20 28.21 -12.63
CA ASN A 188 9.41 27.51 -13.65
C ASN A 188 9.13 26.05 -13.27
N LEU A 189 10.04 25.42 -12.49
CA LEU A 189 9.91 24.03 -12.10
C LEU A 189 8.93 23.86 -10.95
N CYS A 190 8.10 22.82 -11.04
CA CYS A 190 7.30 22.34 -9.93
C CYS A 190 8.08 21.32 -9.09
N PHE A 191 7.56 20.97 -7.91
CA PHE A 191 8.25 20.05 -6.99
C PHE A 191 8.46 18.67 -7.58
N ALA A 192 7.51 18.15 -8.38
CA ALA A 192 7.66 16.88 -9.08
C ALA A 192 8.87 16.88 -10.03
N GLU A 193 9.07 17.99 -10.78
CA GLU A 193 10.22 18.14 -11.68
C GLU A 193 11.55 18.25 -10.89
N ILE A 194 11.53 18.93 -9.74
CA ILE A 194 12.70 19.00 -8.83
C ILE A 194 13.06 17.60 -8.34
N LEU A 195 12.07 16.82 -7.84
CA LEU A 195 12.33 15.45 -7.39
C LEU A 195 12.91 14.58 -8.51
N HIS A 196 12.40 14.73 -9.73
CA HIS A 196 12.91 13.99 -10.89
C HIS A 196 14.36 14.33 -11.24
N LEU A 197 14.76 15.61 -11.09
CA LEU A 197 16.11 16.08 -11.40
C LEU A 197 17.16 15.67 -10.35
N VAL A 198 16.82 15.76 -9.05
CA VAL A 198 17.80 15.63 -7.97
C VAL A 198 17.55 14.42 -7.06
N GLY A 199 16.40 13.81 -7.15
CA GLY A 199 15.98 12.68 -6.30
C GLY A 199 16.45 11.32 -6.80
N LYS A 200 16.31 10.33 -5.92
CA LYS A 200 16.54 8.92 -6.21
C LYS A 200 15.32 8.10 -5.82
N ILE A 201 15.08 7.02 -6.55
CA ILE A 201 14.04 6.04 -6.20
C ILE A 201 14.34 5.45 -4.82
N PRO A 202 13.38 5.45 -3.89
CA PRO A 202 13.55 4.89 -2.55
C PRO A 202 13.41 3.36 -2.58
N LEU A 203 14.52 2.66 -2.71
CA LEU A 203 14.50 1.20 -2.65
C LEU A 203 14.23 0.69 -1.22
N PRO A 204 13.53 -0.45 -1.07
CA PRO A 204 13.36 -1.09 0.22
C PRO A 204 14.68 -1.46 0.89
N PRO A 205 14.83 -1.28 2.23
CA PRO A 205 16.10 -1.53 2.94
C PRO A 205 16.64 -2.95 2.79
N TYR A 206 15.77 -3.96 2.65
CA TYR A 206 16.19 -5.35 2.51
C TYR A 206 16.90 -5.68 1.20
N LEU A 207 16.84 -4.80 0.19
CA LEU A 207 17.64 -4.96 -1.04
C LEU A 207 19.12 -4.74 -0.76
N ASN A 208 19.46 -4.05 0.32
CA ASN A 208 20.82 -3.87 0.84
C ASN A 208 21.83 -3.46 -0.25
N ARG A 209 21.44 -2.54 -1.12
CA ARG A 209 22.26 -1.91 -2.17
C ARG A 209 21.81 -0.47 -2.42
N GLU A 210 22.69 0.30 -3.01
CA GLU A 210 22.36 1.64 -3.47
C GLU A 210 21.42 1.60 -4.68
N THR A 211 20.73 2.71 -4.91
CA THR A 211 19.87 2.91 -6.07
C THR A 211 20.71 3.18 -7.29
N GLU A 212 20.43 2.48 -8.38
CA GLU A 212 21.03 2.63 -9.70
C GLU A 212 20.05 3.33 -10.66
N GLU A 213 20.55 3.87 -11.77
CA GLU A 213 19.71 4.54 -12.77
C GLU A 213 18.64 3.58 -13.35
N SER A 214 19.00 2.31 -13.50
CA SER A 214 18.08 1.26 -13.95
C SER A 214 16.87 1.05 -13.03
N ASP A 215 16.96 1.46 -11.75
CA ASP A 215 15.83 1.33 -10.82
C ASP A 215 14.68 2.27 -11.14
N LYS A 216 14.91 3.39 -11.81
CA LYS A 216 13.86 4.28 -12.29
C LYS A 216 12.84 3.54 -13.17
N SER A 217 13.30 2.59 -13.96
CA SER A 217 12.45 1.72 -14.77
C SER A 217 12.14 0.39 -14.10
N ASN A 218 13.09 -0.22 -13.39
CA ASN A 218 12.95 -1.54 -12.80
C ASN A 218 12.03 -1.56 -11.58
N TYR A 219 12.03 -0.48 -10.77
CA TYR A 219 11.17 -0.35 -9.61
C TYR A 219 9.87 0.40 -9.92
N GLN A 220 9.33 0.17 -11.14
CA GLN A 220 8.10 0.79 -11.63
C GLN A 220 7.29 -0.23 -12.44
N THR A 221 5.97 -0.23 -12.31
CA THR A 221 5.10 -1.03 -13.18
C THR A 221 4.95 -0.37 -14.54
N VAL A 222 4.71 -1.15 -15.60
CA VAL A 222 4.51 -0.63 -16.97
C VAL A 222 3.23 0.24 -17.10
N TYR A 223 2.32 0.13 -16.15
CA TYR A 223 1.05 0.85 -16.11
C TYR A 223 1.01 1.94 -15.01
N ALA A 224 2.13 2.26 -14.39
CA ALA A 224 2.22 3.34 -13.41
C ALA A 224 1.85 4.69 -14.02
N LYS A 225 0.96 5.44 -13.35
CA LYS A 225 0.42 6.70 -13.87
C LYS A 225 0.36 7.79 -12.81
N GLU A 226 -0.19 7.52 -11.64
CA GLU A 226 -0.49 8.53 -10.62
C GLU A 226 0.73 8.69 -9.69
N ASP A 227 1.44 9.82 -9.80
CA ASP A 227 2.62 10.15 -8.99
C ASP A 227 2.28 10.30 -7.50
N GLY A 228 3.20 9.92 -6.59
CA GLY A 228 3.05 10.14 -5.14
C GLY A 228 3.34 8.93 -4.26
N SER A 229 3.65 7.79 -4.85
CA SER A 229 4.03 6.58 -4.08
C SER A 229 5.52 6.59 -3.76
N VAL A 230 5.90 6.15 -2.57
CA VAL A 230 7.32 5.95 -2.21
C VAL A 230 7.77 4.50 -2.35
N ALA A 231 6.86 3.59 -2.68
CA ALA A 231 7.18 2.21 -3.02
C ALA A 231 6.32 1.72 -4.18
N ALA A 232 6.88 0.85 -5.03
CA ALA A 232 6.15 0.26 -6.14
C ALA A 232 5.13 -0.78 -5.64
N PRO A 233 3.98 -0.96 -6.33
CA PRO A 233 3.11 -2.12 -6.15
C PRO A 233 3.79 -3.35 -6.76
N THR A 234 4.73 -3.96 -6.01
CA THR A 234 5.75 -4.87 -6.52
C THR A 234 5.20 -6.15 -7.16
N ALA A 235 4.03 -6.63 -6.77
CA ALA A 235 3.38 -7.77 -7.43
C ALA A 235 3.05 -7.50 -8.91
N GLY A 236 2.89 -6.22 -9.28
CA GLY A 236 2.65 -5.79 -10.64
C GLY A 236 3.89 -5.67 -11.52
N LEU A 237 5.10 -5.76 -10.95
CA LEU A 237 6.34 -5.63 -11.71
C LEU A 237 6.53 -6.74 -12.76
N HIS A 238 5.91 -7.88 -12.55
CA HIS A 238 5.95 -9.03 -13.46
C HIS A 238 5.04 -8.89 -14.69
N LEU A 239 4.04 -7.99 -14.61
CA LEU A 239 3.09 -7.75 -15.68
C LEU A 239 3.72 -6.86 -16.74
N THR A 240 3.99 -7.42 -17.92
CA THR A 240 4.53 -6.72 -19.09
C THR A 240 3.41 -6.42 -20.09
N GLU A 241 3.66 -5.52 -21.05
CA GLU A 241 2.69 -5.25 -22.12
C GLU A 241 2.36 -6.53 -22.89
N GLU A 242 3.36 -7.35 -23.21
CA GLU A 242 3.14 -8.65 -23.87
C GLU A 242 2.20 -9.56 -23.06
N LEU A 243 2.37 -9.60 -21.73
CA LEU A 243 1.50 -10.38 -20.87
C LEU A 243 0.06 -9.82 -20.87
N PHE A 244 -0.11 -8.50 -20.89
CA PHE A 244 -1.43 -7.88 -21.01
C PHE A 244 -2.11 -8.19 -22.35
N GLU A 245 -1.38 -8.23 -23.45
CA GLU A 245 -1.92 -8.67 -24.74
C GLU A 245 -2.41 -10.13 -24.69
N ARG A 246 -1.66 -11.02 -24.05
CA ARG A 246 -2.06 -12.42 -23.85
C ARG A 246 -3.29 -12.57 -22.94
N LEU A 247 -3.39 -11.77 -21.88
CA LEU A 247 -4.56 -11.72 -21.00
C LEU A 247 -5.79 -11.25 -21.79
N SER A 248 -5.66 -10.20 -22.58
CA SER A 248 -6.73 -9.68 -23.43
C SER A 248 -7.25 -10.71 -24.45
N LYS A 249 -6.35 -11.49 -25.07
CA LYS A 249 -6.73 -12.58 -25.99
C LYS A 249 -7.57 -13.68 -25.31
N LYS A 250 -7.53 -13.78 -23.97
CA LYS A 250 -8.37 -14.66 -23.15
C LYS A 250 -9.58 -13.95 -22.55
N ASN A 251 -9.89 -12.75 -23.01
CA ASN A 251 -10.97 -11.91 -22.49
C ASN A 251 -10.82 -11.57 -20.99
N ILE A 252 -9.58 -11.52 -20.49
CA ILE A 252 -9.28 -11.13 -19.11
C ILE A 252 -9.11 -9.61 -19.10
N GLN A 253 -10.01 -8.94 -18.39
CA GLN A 253 -10.09 -7.50 -18.30
C GLN A 253 -9.16 -6.95 -17.21
N ARG A 254 -8.88 -5.66 -17.24
CA ARG A 254 -8.15 -4.96 -16.17
C ARG A 254 -8.91 -3.71 -15.73
N ALA A 255 -8.90 -3.45 -14.42
CA ALA A 255 -9.34 -2.21 -13.81
C ALA A 255 -8.20 -1.64 -12.96
N THR A 256 -8.17 -0.33 -12.85
CA THR A 256 -7.16 0.39 -12.07
C THR A 256 -7.74 0.97 -10.80
N LEU A 257 -6.96 0.97 -9.75
CA LEU A 257 -7.16 1.74 -8.53
C LEU A 257 -5.86 2.47 -8.17
N THR A 258 -5.95 3.43 -7.28
CA THR A 258 -4.77 4.16 -6.80
C THR A 258 -4.67 4.05 -5.29
N LEU A 259 -3.56 3.53 -4.81
CA LEU A 259 -3.12 3.61 -3.43
C LEU A 259 -1.67 4.09 -3.42
N HIS A 260 -1.42 5.21 -2.79
CA HIS A 260 -0.07 5.74 -2.60
C HIS A 260 0.59 5.03 -1.41
N VAL A 261 1.54 4.14 -1.73
CA VAL A 261 2.25 3.34 -0.73
C VAL A 261 3.18 4.25 0.07
N GLY A 262 2.94 4.33 1.37
CA GLY A 262 3.78 5.09 2.30
C GLY A 262 5.04 4.36 2.73
N ALA A 263 6.03 5.08 3.25
CA ALA A 263 7.29 4.51 3.76
C ALA A 263 7.13 3.55 4.94
N GLY A 264 5.98 3.59 5.61
CA GLY A 264 5.66 2.66 6.69
C GLY A 264 5.68 1.19 6.27
N THR A 265 5.41 0.89 4.98
CA THR A 265 5.46 -0.47 4.42
C THR A 265 6.84 -1.13 4.57
N PHE A 266 7.90 -0.34 4.73
CA PHE A 266 9.26 -0.87 4.94
C PHE A 266 9.61 -1.12 6.42
N LYS A 267 8.75 -0.71 7.36
CA LYS A 267 9.02 -0.87 8.79
C LYS A 267 8.64 -2.30 9.22
N PRO A 268 9.56 -3.05 9.86
CA PRO A 268 9.22 -4.35 10.42
C PRO A 268 8.26 -4.19 11.60
N VAL A 269 7.40 -5.18 11.81
CA VAL A 269 6.56 -5.26 13.01
C VAL A 269 7.47 -5.50 14.22
N LYS A 270 7.38 -4.65 15.24
CA LYS A 270 8.19 -4.73 16.46
C LYS A 270 7.38 -5.16 17.69
N THR A 271 6.08 -5.19 17.58
CA THR A 271 5.16 -5.59 18.64
C THR A 271 5.07 -7.11 18.75
N LYS A 272 4.61 -7.61 19.89
CA LYS A 272 4.42 -9.06 20.12
C LYS A 272 3.15 -9.56 19.44
N THR A 273 2.14 -8.70 19.34
CA THR A 273 0.84 -9.04 18.78
C THR A 273 0.47 -8.07 17.65
N ALA A 274 -0.41 -8.50 16.77
CA ALA A 274 -0.94 -7.65 15.69
C ALA A 274 -1.79 -6.50 16.26
N GLU A 275 -2.44 -6.71 17.39
CA GLU A 275 -3.31 -5.76 18.07
C GLU A 275 -2.53 -4.56 18.64
N GLU A 276 -1.26 -4.79 19.03
CA GLU A 276 -0.37 -3.72 19.51
C GLU A 276 0.29 -2.93 18.37
N HIS A 277 0.23 -3.46 17.15
CA HIS A 277 0.86 -2.81 16.00
C HIS A 277 -0.01 -1.68 15.47
N ASP A 278 0.54 -0.49 15.40
CA ASP A 278 -0.12 0.68 14.80
C ASP A 278 0.16 0.73 13.29
N MET A 279 -0.89 0.53 12.50
CA MET A 279 -0.84 0.61 11.05
C MET A 279 -0.87 2.08 10.62
N HIS A 280 0.16 2.53 9.94
CA HIS A 280 0.11 3.84 9.30
C HIS A 280 -0.99 3.88 8.24
N ALA A 281 -1.62 5.05 8.12
CA ALA A 281 -2.64 5.28 7.11
C ALA A 281 -1.99 5.47 5.72
N GLU A 282 -2.62 4.93 4.70
CA GLU A 282 -2.23 5.13 3.30
C GLU A 282 -3.35 5.83 2.55
N PHE A 283 -2.99 6.75 1.66
CA PHE A 283 -3.96 7.45 0.82
C PHE A 283 -4.45 6.56 -0.30
N ILE A 284 -5.76 6.49 -0.48
CA ILE A 284 -6.42 5.83 -1.59
C ILE A 284 -7.29 6.83 -2.36
N GLU A 285 -7.29 6.70 -3.66
CA GLU A 285 -8.22 7.37 -4.54
C GLU A 285 -9.26 6.37 -5.02
N VAL A 286 -10.54 6.66 -4.75
CA VAL A 286 -11.67 5.87 -5.21
C VAL A 286 -12.35 6.62 -6.33
N ARG A 287 -12.33 6.05 -7.55
CA ARG A 287 -12.99 6.62 -8.73
C ARG A 287 -14.31 5.93 -9.01
N ARG A 288 -15.30 6.70 -9.40
CA ARG A 288 -16.62 6.22 -9.81
C ARG A 288 -16.54 5.18 -10.93
N GLU A 289 -15.60 5.33 -11.86
CA GLU A 289 -15.34 4.38 -12.95
C GLU A 289 -15.02 2.97 -12.43
N LEU A 290 -14.18 2.86 -11.40
CA LEU A 290 -13.88 1.56 -10.77
C LEU A 290 -15.14 0.93 -10.17
N LEU A 291 -15.95 1.72 -9.45
CA LEU A 291 -17.19 1.21 -8.84
C LEU A 291 -18.17 0.70 -9.91
N ASN A 292 -18.32 1.43 -11.02
CA ASN A 292 -19.12 1.01 -12.17
C ASN A 292 -18.62 -0.33 -12.72
N THR A 293 -17.31 -0.45 -12.99
CA THR A 293 -16.71 -1.68 -13.51
C THR A 293 -16.96 -2.88 -12.59
N LEU A 294 -16.86 -2.68 -11.27
CA LEU A 294 -17.10 -3.74 -10.28
C LEU A 294 -18.59 -4.13 -10.16
N LEU A 295 -19.50 -3.21 -10.46
CA LEU A 295 -20.97 -3.42 -10.41
C LEU A 295 -21.54 -4.00 -11.70
N GLU A 296 -20.95 -3.72 -12.88
CA GLU A 296 -21.42 -4.19 -14.18
C GLU A 296 -21.46 -5.73 -14.26
N GLN A 297 -20.48 -6.41 -13.64
CA GLN A 297 -20.39 -7.87 -13.67
C GLN A 297 -20.21 -8.45 -12.25
N PRO A 298 -21.28 -8.50 -11.43
CA PRO A 298 -21.16 -8.87 -10.01
C PRO A 298 -20.63 -10.29 -9.77
N ARG A 299 -20.75 -11.19 -10.76
CA ARG A 299 -20.28 -12.59 -10.69
C ARG A 299 -18.91 -12.81 -11.32
N GLN A 300 -18.30 -11.76 -11.87
CA GLN A 300 -16.97 -11.85 -12.47
C GLN A 300 -15.93 -12.26 -11.43
N THR A 301 -15.02 -13.16 -11.81
CA THR A 301 -13.88 -13.53 -10.95
C THR A 301 -12.94 -12.35 -10.81
N ARG A 302 -12.75 -11.85 -9.60
CA ARG A 302 -11.91 -10.68 -9.29
C ARG A 302 -10.58 -11.12 -8.68
N ILE A 303 -9.49 -10.59 -9.24
CA ILE A 303 -8.12 -10.91 -8.83
C ILE A 303 -7.41 -9.61 -8.46
N ALA A 304 -7.04 -9.47 -7.19
CA ALA A 304 -6.21 -8.36 -6.76
C ALA A 304 -4.75 -8.59 -7.18
N VAL A 305 -4.14 -7.61 -7.81
CA VAL A 305 -2.69 -7.61 -8.06
C VAL A 305 -2.01 -6.82 -6.97
N GLY A 306 -1.42 -7.55 -6.03
CA GLY A 306 -0.76 -7.02 -4.84
C GLY A 306 -1.69 -6.85 -3.62
N THR A 307 -1.06 -6.85 -2.46
CA THR A 307 -1.71 -6.62 -1.18
C THR A 307 -2.31 -5.21 -1.07
N THR A 308 -1.72 -4.24 -1.76
CA THR A 308 -2.23 -2.86 -1.88
C THR A 308 -3.58 -2.83 -2.56
N SER A 309 -3.74 -3.54 -3.69
CA SER A 309 -5.03 -3.64 -4.40
C SER A 309 -6.08 -4.32 -3.54
N LEU A 310 -5.72 -5.41 -2.85
CA LEU A 310 -6.64 -6.08 -1.94
C LEU A 310 -7.09 -5.17 -0.80
N ARG A 311 -6.16 -4.50 -0.12
CA ARG A 311 -6.49 -3.58 0.99
C ARG A 311 -7.38 -2.44 0.54
N THR A 312 -7.16 -1.90 -0.66
CA THR A 312 -8.02 -0.84 -1.23
C THR A 312 -9.43 -1.36 -1.49
N LEU A 313 -9.58 -2.53 -2.12
CA LEU A 313 -10.89 -3.10 -2.42
C LEU A 313 -11.68 -3.45 -1.15
N GLU A 314 -11.02 -4.03 -0.13
CA GLU A 314 -11.64 -4.26 1.17
C GLU A 314 -12.03 -2.94 1.84
N THR A 315 -11.19 -1.90 1.72
CA THR A 315 -11.53 -0.57 2.23
C THR A 315 -12.76 0.00 1.53
N ILE A 316 -12.84 -0.07 0.20
CA ILE A 316 -14.01 0.40 -0.57
C ILE A 316 -15.28 -0.30 -0.10
N TYR A 317 -15.23 -1.62 0.13
CA TYR A 317 -16.35 -2.36 0.69
C TYR A 317 -16.81 -1.78 2.05
N TRP A 318 -15.88 -1.58 3.00
CA TRP A 318 -16.21 -1.09 4.33
C TRP A 318 -16.67 0.38 4.35
N LEU A 319 -16.17 1.21 3.46
CA LEU A 319 -16.68 2.57 3.29
C LEU A 319 -18.13 2.55 2.81
N GLY A 320 -18.48 1.63 1.92
CA GLY A 320 -19.87 1.40 1.51
C GLY A 320 -20.75 0.90 2.64
N VAL A 321 -20.26 -0.03 3.49
CA VAL A 321 -20.98 -0.48 4.68
C VAL A 321 -21.23 0.69 5.64
N LYS A 322 -20.25 1.57 5.88
CA LYS A 322 -20.46 2.78 6.70
C LYS A 322 -21.58 3.67 6.18
N LEU A 323 -21.74 3.78 4.86
CA LEU A 323 -22.82 4.56 4.25
C LEU A 323 -24.17 3.84 4.30
N LEU A 324 -24.22 2.50 4.35
CA LEU A 324 -25.44 1.76 4.59
C LEU A 324 -25.94 1.96 6.02
N GLU A 325 -25.02 2.04 6.99
CA GLU A 325 -25.36 2.29 8.39
C GLU A 325 -25.70 3.77 8.66
N ASP A 326 -25.00 4.70 8.01
CA ASP A 326 -25.25 6.13 8.13
C ASP A 326 -25.11 6.85 6.77
N PRO A 327 -26.23 7.00 6.02
CA PRO A 327 -26.25 7.69 4.72
C PRO A 327 -26.00 9.22 4.81
N SER A 328 -25.86 9.77 6.02
CA SER A 328 -25.58 11.19 6.22
C SER A 328 -24.08 11.52 6.10
N ILE A 329 -23.20 10.51 6.20
CA ILE A 329 -21.74 10.70 6.11
C ILE A 329 -21.39 11.24 4.73
N ARG A 330 -20.66 12.36 4.71
CA ARG A 330 -20.15 12.95 3.47
C ARG A 330 -18.87 12.24 3.02
N LEU A 331 -18.65 12.14 1.70
CA LEU A 331 -17.46 11.50 1.11
C LEU A 331 -16.14 12.01 1.70
N LYS A 332 -16.01 13.32 1.92
CA LYS A 332 -14.80 13.93 2.53
C LYS A 332 -14.49 13.47 3.96
N ASN A 333 -15.48 12.94 4.68
CA ASN A 333 -15.35 12.45 6.05
C ASN A 333 -15.24 10.92 6.12
N LEU A 334 -15.40 10.24 4.97
CA LEU A 334 -15.32 8.80 4.88
C LEU A 334 -13.85 8.37 4.98
N LYS A 335 -13.54 7.58 5.99
CA LYS A 335 -12.22 6.95 6.21
C LYS A 335 -12.43 5.60 6.89
N LEU A 336 -11.46 4.72 6.77
CA LEU A 336 -11.46 3.42 7.44
C LEU A 336 -10.25 3.33 8.37
N THR A 337 -10.50 3.20 9.67
CA THR A 337 -9.47 2.98 10.68
C THR A 337 -9.09 1.50 10.76
N GLN A 338 -8.03 1.21 11.50
CA GLN A 338 -7.39 -0.10 11.54
C GLN A 338 -8.33 -1.25 11.90
N TRP A 339 -9.27 -1.03 12.82
CA TRP A 339 -10.11 -2.08 13.41
C TRP A 339 -11.60 -1.96 13.08
N GLU A 340 -12.04 -0.89 12.42
CA GLU A 340 -13.46 -0.69 12.08
C GLU A 340 -14.04 -1.85 11.28
N ALA A 341 -13.26 -2.47 10.40
CA ALA A 341 -13.67 -3.62 9.61
C ALA A 341 -14.12 -4.85 10.44
N TYR A 342 -13.74 -4.93 11.72
CA TYR A 342 -14.09 -6.02 12.63
C TYR A 342 -15.32 -5.73 13.48
N ILE A 343 -15.76 -4.48 13.52
CA ILE A 343 -16.89 -4.01 14.35
C ILE A 343 -18.10 -3.60 13.53
N LEU A 344 -17.92 -3.22 12.29
CA LEU A 344 -19.02 -2.92 11.37
C LEU A 344 -19.85 -4.18 11.05
N PRO A 345 -21.17 -4.03 10.70
CA PRO A 345 -22.02 -5.15 10.30
C PRO A 345 -21.39 -6.01 9.21
N GLN A 346 -21.47 -7.34 9.37
CA GLN A 346 -20.73 -8.31 8.55
C GLN A 346 -21.57 -8.94 7.43
N ASP A 347 -22.84 -8.65 7.35
CA ASP A 347 -23.87 -9.31 6.54
C ASP A 347 -24.21 -8.58 5.23
N HIS A 348 -23.70 -7.38 5.01
CA HIS A 348 -23.91 -6.63 3.77
C HIS A 348 -23.17 -7.27 2.59
N SER A 349 -23.85 -7.35 1.45
CA SER A 349 -23.22 -7.85 0.22
C SER A 349 -22.24 -6.82 -0.36
N PHE A 350 -21.22 -7.29 -1.09
CA PHE A 350 -20.26 -6.43 -1.78
C PHE A 350 -20.97 -5.43 -2.71
N SER A 351 -21.96 -5.90 -3.49
CA SER A 351 -22.73 -5.04 -4.40
C SER A 351 -23.56 -3.99 -3.66
N ALA A 352 -24.15 -4.32 -2.50
CA ALA A 352 -24.91 -3.33 -1.71
C ALA A 352 -24.00 -2.19 -1.21
N ALA A 353 -22.82 -2.54 -0.70
CA ALA A 353 -21.85 -1.57 -0.24
C ALA A 353 -21.37 -0.64 -1.39
N LEU A 354 -21.05 -1.20 -2.57
CA LEU A 354 -20.66 -0.41 -3.73
C LEU A 354 -21.78 0.53 -4.22
N ASN A 355 -23.04 0.05 -4.22
CA ASN A 355 -24.18 0.88 -4.59
C ASN A 355 -24.39 2.05 -3.62
N ALA A 356 -24.17 1.87 -2.31
CA ALA A 356 -24.24 2.96 -1.35
C ALA A 356 -23.18 4.04 -1.65
N LEU A 357 -21.96 3.64 -1.98
CA LEU A 357 -20.93 4.57 -2.44
C LEU A 357 -21.34 5.30 -3.72
N MET A 358 -21.85 4.58 -4.72
CA MET A 358 -22.31 5.18 -5.98
C MET A 358 -23.40 6.23 -5.75
N GLN A 359 -24.39 5.94 -4.91
CA GLN A 359 -25.44 6.90 -4.54
C GLN A 359 -24.87 8.15 -3.88
N GLN A 360 -23.85 7.99 -3.01
CA GLN A 360 -23.21 9.13 -2.36
C GLN A 360 -22.39 9.97 -3.34
N PHE A 361 -21.69 9.34 -4.31
CA PHE A 361 -21.02 10.04 -5.41
C PHE A 361 -22.01 10.87 -6.25
N GLU A 362 -23.18 10.31 -6.58
CA GLU A 362 -24.26 10.99 -7.30
C GLU A 362 -24.81 12.17 -6.51
N LYS A 363 -25.10 11.98 -5.22
CA LYS A 363 -25.61 12.99 -4.33
C LYS A 363 -24.65 14.19 -4.19
N GLU A 364 -23.34 13.92 -4.08
CA GLU A 364 -22.30 14.96 -3.96
C GLU A 364 -21.77 15.47 -5.31
N LYS A 365 -22.25 14.91 -6.44
CA LYS A 365 -21.88 15.28 -7.82
C LYS A 365 -20.36 15.28 -8.04
N CYS A 366 -19.69 14.21 -7.62
CA CYS A 366 -18.27 14.04 -7.83
C CYS A 366 -17.96 12.66 -8.43
N ASP A 367 -16.82 12.53 -9.09
CA ASP A 367 -16.39 11.32 -9.79
C ASP A 367 -15.23 10.61 -9.08
N GLN A 368 -14.65 11.27 -8.07
CA GLN A 368 -13.56 10.72 -7.28
C GLN A 368 -13.62 11.16 -5.82
N MET A 369 -13.06 10.34 -4.95
CA MET A 369 -12.90 10.59 -3.53
C MET A 369 -11.48 10.25 -3.11
N LEU A 370 -10.82 11.16 -2.39
CA LEU A 370 -9.59 10.88 -1.69
C LEU A 370 -9.89 10.54 -0.23
N THR A 371 -9.34 9.45 0.26
CA THR A 371 -9.52 9.02 1.65
C THR A 371 -8.29 8.26 2.15
N LYS A 372 -8.30 7.86 3.41
CA LYS A 372 -7.23 7.09 4.03
C LYS A 372 -7.72 5.73 4.51
N THR A 373 -6.84 4.75 4.43
CA THR A 373 -7.04 3.43 5.03
C THR A 373 -5.88 3.05 5.94
N SER A 374 -6.21 2.51 7.11
CA SER A 374 -5.25 1.81 7.99
C SER A 374 -5.64 0.35 8.18
N ILE A 375 -6.53 -0.20 7.32
CA ILE A 375 -7.09 -1.55 7.51
C ILE A 375 -6.00 -2.58 7.81
N MET A 376 -6.16 -3.30 8.93
CA MET A 376 -5.39 -4.48 9.29
C MET A 376 -6.16 -5.72 8.81
N ILE A 377 -5.55 -6.52 7.94
CA ILE A 377 -6.07 -7.83 7.54
C ILE A 377 -5.22 -8.89 8.21
N LYS A 378 -5.81 -9.67 9.12
CA LYS A 378 -5.14 -10.67 9.94
C LYS A 378 -5.96 -11.97 10.00
N PRO A 379 -5.46 -13.06 10.58
CA PRO A 379 -6.24 -14.28 10.80
C PRO A 379 -7.63 -14.01 11.38
N GLY A 380 -8.64 -14.63 10.80
CA GLY A 380 -10.06 -14.42 11.16
C GLY A 380 -10.76 -13.31 10.39
N TYR A 381 -10.05 -12.54 9.55
CA TYR A 381 -10.68 -11.59 8.62
C TYR A 381 -11.30 -12.34 7.42
N HIS A 382 -12.52 -11.99 7.06
CA HIS A 382 -13.21 -12.55 5.87
C HIS A 382 -13.01 -11.62 4.67
N ILE A 383 -12.31 -12.11 3.64
CA ILE A 383 -12.14 -11.41 2.37
C ILE A 383 -13.47 -11.39 1.61
N ARG A 384 -13.89 -10.22 1.12
CA ARG A 384 -15.19 -9.98 0.48
C ARG A 384 -15.09 -9.53 -0.96
N SER A 385 -14.01 -8.88 -1.31
CA SER A 385 -13.91 -8.15 -2.58
C SER A 385 -13.37 -8.96 -3.74
N VAL A 386 -12.59 -10.02 -3.48
CA VAL A 386 -11.87 -10.77 -4.52
C VAL A 386 -11.94 -12.29 -4.33
N ASP A 387 -11.61 -13.02 -5.39
CA ASP A 387 -11.56 -14.48 -5.43
C ASP A 387 -10.11 -15.01 -5.41
N ALA A 388 -9.15 -14.21 -5.85
CA ALA A 388 -7.74 -14.55 -5.84
C ALA A 388 -6.86 -13.31 -5.65
N ILE A 389 -5.63 -13.53 -5.20
CA ILE A 389 -4.58 -12.50 -5.12
C ILE A 389 -3.33 -12.97 -5.85
N LEU A 390 -2.76 -12.07 -6.66
CA LEU A 390 -1.44 -12.21 -7.25
C LEU A 390 -0.47 -11.38 -6.39
N THR A 391 0.53 -12.01 -5.76
CA THR A 391 1.38 -11.33 -4.78
C THR A 391 2.80 -11.88 -4.75
N ASN A 392 3.76 -11.10 -4.21
CA ASN A 392 5.12 -11.58 -3.92
C ASN A 392 5.13 -12.45 -2.66
N PHE A 393 6.28 -13.08 -2.38
CA PHE A 393 6.57 -13.67 -1.08
C PHE A 393 7.06 -12.58 -0.13
N HIS A 394 6.49 -12.54 1.08
CA HIS A 394 6.69 -11.48 2.07
C HIS A 394 7.70 -11.86 3.14
N GLN A 395 8.22 -10.86 3.85
CA GLN A 395 9.14 -11.05 4.98
C GLN A 395 8.47 -11.84 6.12
N PRO A 396 9.25 -12.62 6.90
CA PRO A 396 8.76 -13.18 8.15
C PRO A 396 8.32 -12.07 9.11
N ARG A 397 7.38 -12.37 10.00
CA ARG A 397 6.87 -11.48 11.04
C ARG A 397 6.33 -10.14 10.49
N SER A 398 5.69 -10.17 9.32
CA SER A 398 5.13 -8.98 8.67
C SER A 398 3.61 -9.00 8.66
N THR A 399 3.00 -7.81 8.66
CA THR A 399 1.54 -7.66 8.49
C THR A 399 1.05 -8.24 7.16
N LEU A 400 1.90 -8.27 6.14
CA LEU A 400 1.58 -8.85 4.85
C LEU A 400 1.44 -10.37 4.93
N LEU A 401 2.22 -11.03 5.80
CA LEU A 401 2.09 -12.49 6.01
C LEU A 401 0.81 -12.82 6.79
N LEU A 402 0.36 -11.94 7.71
CA LEU A 402 -0.95 -12.05 8.36
C LEU A 402 -2.09 -12.00 7.33
N LEU A 403 -2.00 -11.09 6.34
CA LEU A 403 -2.94 -10.98 5.24
C LEU A 403 -2.96 -12.27 4.40
N ILE A 404 -1.80 -12.84 4.09
CA ILE A 404 -1.72 -14.13 3.36
C ILE A 404 -2.40 -15.24 4.15
N HIS A 405 -2.20 -15.31 5.47
CA HIS A 405 -2.91 -16.27 6.30
C HIS A 405 -4.44 -16.05 6.27
N ALA A 406 -4.90 -14.81 6.33
CA ALA A 406 -6.35 -14.52 6.20
C ALA A 406 -6.91 -15.03 4.87
N PHE A 407 -6.08 -15.12 3.83
CA PHE A 407 -6.46 -15.56 2.49
C PHE A 407 -6.47 -17.09 2.31
N VAL A 408 -5.41 -17.78 2.77
CA VAL A 408 -5.22 -19.23 2.53
C VAL A 408 -5.23 -20.07 3.82
N GLY A 409 -5.36 -19.45 4.99
CA GLY A 409 -5.27 -20.13 6.30
C GLY A 409 -3.87 -20.67 6.54
N ASP A 410 -3.78 -21.75 7.32
CA ASP A 410 -2.50 -22.39 7.71
C ASP A 410 -1.69 -22.95 6.53
N ASP A 411 -2.31 -23.06 5.35
CA ASP A 411 -1.60 -23.51 4.14
C ASP A 411 -0.52 -22.51 3.69
N TRP A 412 -0.48 -21.29 4.25
CA TRP A 412 0.63 -20.36 4.01
C TRP A 412 1.99 -21.02 4.35
N LYS A 413 2.06 -21.85 5.40
CA LYS A 413 3.30 -22.56 5.79
C LYS A 413 3.75 -23.53 4.71
N LYS A 414 2.81 -24.27 4.12
CA LYS A 414 3.09 -25.18 3.00
C LYS A 414 3.55 -24.41 1.74
N ILE A 415 2.89 -23.30 1.44
CA ILE A 415 3.21 -22.43 0.30
C ILE A 415 4.63 -21.89 0.41
N TYR A 416 4.98 -21.31 1.57
CA TYR A 416 6.31 -20.73 1.81
C TYR A 416 7.41 -21.79 1.85
N ASN A 417 7.15 -22.94 2.50
CA ASN A 417 8.07 -24.07 2.49
C ASN A 417 8.31 -24.60 1.07
N TYR A 418 7.25 -24.74 0.26
CA TYR A 418 7.39 -25.13 -1.14
C TYR A 418 8.25 -24.13 -1.92
N ALA A 419 8.00 -22.83 -1.74
CA ALA A 419 8.76 -21.79 -2.41
C ALA A 419 10.26 -21.83 -2.04
N LEU A 420 10.59 -21.97 -0.75
CA LEU A 420 11.98 -22.10 -0.27
C LEU A 420 12.67 -23.35 -0.84
N THR A 421 12.00 -24.50 -0.81
CA THR A 421 12.55 -25.78 -1.28
C THR A 421 12.75 -25.80 -2.79
N ASN A 422 11.89 -25.11 -3.56
CA ASN A 422 11.94 -25.06 -5.03
C ASN A 422 12.66 -23.84 -5.60
N ASN A 423 13.54 -23.21 -4.80
CA ASN A 423 14.40 -22.13 -5.24
C ASN A 423 13.63 -20.92 -5.80
N TYR A 424 12.52 -20.54 -5.18
CA TYR A 424 11.88 -19.26 -5.46
C TYR A 424 12.69 -18.12 -4.84
N ARG A 425 12.65 -16.98 -5.51
CA ARG A 425 13.20 -15.72 -5.02
C ARG A 425 12.12 -14.94 -4.30
N PHE A 426 12.50 -14.18 -3.31
CA PHE A 426 11.58 -13.50 -2.38
C PHE A 426 11.62 -11.99 -2.53
N LEU A 427 10.59 -11.32 -2.00
CA LEU A 427 10.40 -9.89 -1.87
C LEU A 427 10.20 -9.18 -3.23
N SER A 428 10.51 -7.87 -3.30
CA SER A 428 10.09 -6.97 -4.39
C SER A 428 10.43 -7.43 -5.81
N TYR A 429 11.65 -7.87 -6.03
CA TYR A 429 12.12 -8.38 -7.33
C TYR A 429 12.10 -9.91 -7.43
N GLY A 430 11.54 -10.53 -6.39
CA GLY A 430 11.43 -11.99 -6.31
C GLY A 430 10.35 -12.53 -7.25
N ASP A 431 10.09 -13.81 -7.10
CA ASP A 431 9.00 -14.50 -7.77
C ASP A 431 7.66 -14.18 -7.09
N GLY A 432 6.58 -14.71 -7.60
CA GLY A 432 5.28 -14.46 -6.98
C GLY A 432 4.39 -15.67 -6.89
N SER A 433 3.20 -15.44 -6.36
CA SER A 433 2.18 -16.46 -6.20
C SER A 433 0.80 -15.97 -6.61
N LEU A 434 0.03 -16.85 -7.22
CA LEU A 434 -1.41 -16.71 -7.45
C LEU A 434 -2.13 -17.58 -6.42
N LEU A 435 -2.76 -16.94 -5.45
CA LEU A 435 -3.43 -17.60 -4.35
C LEU A 435 -4.95 -17.46 -4.51
N TRP A 436 -5.65 -18.59 -4.64
CA TRP A 436 -7.10 -18.62 -4.67
C TRP A 436 -7.66 -18.67 -3.25
N LEU A 437 -8.70 -17.88 -3.00
CA LEU A 437 -9.35 -17.79 -1.69
C LEU A 437 -9.96 -19.13 -1.29
N ASN A 438 -9.66 -19.57 -0.07
CA ASN A 438 -10.30 -20.74 0.54
C ASN A 438 -11.66 -20.34 1.14
N ARG A 439 -12.75 -20.48 0.37
CA ARG A 439 -14.13 -20.14 0.83
C ARG A 439 -14.78 -21.22 1.73
N HIS A 440 -14.09 -22.32 2.01
CA HIS A 440 -14.65 -23.47 2.75
C HIS A 440 -14.17 -23.56 4.21
N ARG A 441 -13.91 -22.41 4.85
CA ARG A 441 -13.63 -22.41 6.30
C ARG A 441 -14.53 -21.47 7.07
#